data_e535ccc8e033bcefdde1a99c1b0cf153
#
_entry.id   e535ccc8e033bcefdde1a99c1b0cf153
#
_cell.length_a   1.000
_cell.length_b   1.000
_cell.length_c   1.000
_cell.angle_alpha   90.00
_cell.angle_beta   90.00
_cell.angle_gamma   90.00
#
_symmetry.space_group_name_H-M   'P 1'
#
loop_
_entity.id
_entity.type
_entity.pdbx_description
1 polymer ?
#
loop_
_entity_poly.entity_id
_entity_poly.type
_entity_poly.pdbx_seq_one_letter_code
_entity_poly.pdbx_strand_id
1 'polypeptide(L)'
;LIKDDSLGERVVPIVPDEARTFGMEGMFKQIGIYSSEGQLYEPEDADQVMWYKESETGVMLEEGITEAGSFAAWTALATSYSSHNLTMIPFYVFYSMFGFQRVHDLAWAAGDAQAKGFLIGATSGRTTLNGEGLQHQDGHSHILSSTIPNCKSYDPAFGYELAVIIEHGLKEMYQDKENYFYYLTVTNERYIQPPKPKTKNIDENIIKGCLLYTSDAADECL
;
A
#
# COMPACT_ATOMS: atom_id res chain seq x y z
N LEU A 1 -7.67 -9.34 3.96
CA LEU A 1 -8.47 -8.22 4.47
C LEU A 1 -9.81 -8.10 3.73
N ILE A 2 -9.85 -7.92 2.42
CA ILE A 2 -11.08 -7.69 1.63
C ILE A 2 -12.14 -8.79 1.81
N LYS A 3 -11.74 -10.02 2.13
CA LYS A 3 -12.64 -11.16 2.41
C LYS A 3 -12.95 -11.34 3.90
N ASP A 4 -12.54 -10.43 4.73
CA ASP A 4 -12.83 -10.47 6.16
C ASP A 4 -14.24 -9.94 6.42
N ASP A 5 -15.05 -10.71 7.15
CA ASP A 5 -16.47 -10.40 7.40
C ASP A 5 -16.68 -9.09 8.19
N SER A 6 -15.67 -8.64 8.94
CA SER A 6 -15.76 -7.46 9.80
C SER A 6 -15.09 -6.21 9.20
N LEU A 7 -14.05 -6.39 8.42
CA LEU A 7 -13.23 -5.32 7.88
C LEU A 7 -13.38 -5.12 6.37
N GLY A 8 -13.79 -6.16 5.63
CA GLY A 8 -13.73 -6.19 4.17
C GLY A 8 -14.46 -5.03 3.50
N GLU A 9 -15.63 -4.66 4.00
CA GLU A 9 -16.41 -3.53 3.49
C GLU A 9 -15.77 -2.15 3.75
N ARG A 10 -14.74 -2.10 4.58
CA ARG A 10 -14.03 -0.86 4.94
C ARG A 10 -12.73 -0.70 4.16
N VAL A 11 -12.22 -1.77 3.56
CA VAL A 11 -10.94 -1.79 2.85
C VAL A 11 -11.14 -1.29 1.42
N VAL A 12 -10.48 -0.18 1.08
CA VAL A 12 -10.59 0.44 -0.24
C VAL A 12 -9.21 0.53 -0.88
N PRO A 13 -8.92 -0.28 -1.90
CA PRO A 13 -7.74 -0.10 -2.74
C PRO A 13 -7.92 1.11 -3.66
N ILE A 14 -6.86 1.90 -3.81
CA ILE A 14 -6.80 3.08 -4.69
C ILE A 14 -5.58 2.91 -5.57
N VAL A 15 -5.72 3.06 -6.87
CA VAL A 15 -4.65 2.90 -7.85
C VAL A 15 -4.69 4.01 -8.91
N PRO A 16 -3.54 4.41 -9.47
CA PRO A 16 -3.47 5.42 -10.53
C PRO A 16 -3.53 4.79 -11.93
N ASP A 17 -4.51 3.93 -12.22
CA ASP A 17 -4.68 3.24 -13.52
C ASP A 17 -3.53 2.28 -13.90
N GLU A 18 -2.90 1.67 -12.90
CA GLU A 18 -1.74 0.79 -13.07
C GLU A 18 -1.89 -0.56 -12.33
N ALA A 19 -3.14 -0.95 -12.07
CA ALA A 19 -3.44 -2.11 -11.24
C ALA A 19 -2.77 -3.41 -11.74
N ARG A 20 -2.64 -3.60 -13.06
CA ARG A 20 -1.97 -4.77 -13.65
C ARG A 20 -0.47 -4.78 -13.36
N THR A 21 0.19 -3.64 -13.45
CA THR A 21 1.63 -3.50 -13.13
C THR A 21 1.91 -3.85 -11.68
N PHE A 22 0.96 -3.55 -10.80
CA PHE A 22 1.04 -3.89 -9.38
C PHE A 22 0.57 -5.33 -9.05
N GLY A 23 0.21 -6.13 -10.07
CA GLY A 23 -0.27 -7.50 -9.88
C GLY A 23 -1.67 -7.60 -9.24
N MET A 24 -2.48 -6.56 -9.39
CA MET A 24 -3.80 -6.42 -8.76
C MET A 24 -4.96 -6.82 -9.69
N GLU A 25 -4.70 -7.25 -10.92
CA GLU A 25 -5.73 -7.61 -11.91
C GLU A 25 -6.69 -8.69 -11.44
N GLY A 26 -6.25 -9.57 -10.56
CA GLY A 26 -7.10 -10.58 -9.92
C GLY A 26 -8.23 -9.99 -9.08
N MET A 27 -8.11 -8.72 -8.67
CA MET A 27 -9.11 -8.02 -7.88
C MET A 27 -10.27 -7.49 -8.74
N PHE A 28 -10.09 -7.27 -10.04
CA PHE A 28 -11.13 -6.72 -10.93
C PHE A 28 -12.45 -7.50 -10.86
N LYS A 29 -12.38 -8.84 -10.85
CA LYS A 29 -13.57 -9.69 -10.74
C LYS A 29 -14.06 -9.89 -9.30
N GLN A 30 -13.18 -9.74 -8.32
CA GLN A 30 -13.52 -10.00 -6.93
C GLN A 30 -14.26 -8.85 -6.27
N ILE A 31 -13.79 -7.63 -6.51
CA ILE A 31 -14.32 -6.43 -5.87
C ILE A 31 -14.76 -5.34 -6.85
N GLY A 32 -14.37 -5.47 -8.12
CA GLY A 32 -14.69 -4.50 -9.17
C GLY A 32 -14.02 -3.13 -8.99
N ILE A 33 -13.92 -2.41 -10.10
CA ILE A 33 -13.52 -1.02 -10.13
C ILE A 33 -14.79 -0.17 -10.00
N TYR A 34 -14.78 0.83 -9.15
CA TYR A 34 -15.94 1.70 -8.98
C TYR A 34 -16.15 2.61 -10.19
N SER A 35 -17.37 2.63 -10.69
CA SER A 35 -17.84 3.59 -11.68
C SER A 35 -19.30 3.93 -11.38
N SER A 36 -19.63 5.21 -11.26
CA SER A 36 -20.99 5.66 -10.97
C SER A 36 -22.00 5.31 -12.07
N GLU A 37 -21.53 5.10 -13.29
CA GLU A 37 -22.34 4.74 -14.46
C GLU A 37 -22.24 3.27 -14.83
N GLY A 38 -21.46 2.49 -14.08
CA GLY A 38 -21.14 1.09 -14.40
C GLY A 38 -20.25 0.96 -15.64
N GLN A 39 -20.22 -0.25 -16.22
CA GLN A 39 -19.42 -0.55 -17.42
C GLN A 39 -20.12 -0.11 -18.70
N LEU A 40 -19.71 1.01 -19.29
CA LEU A 40 -20.34 1.59 -20.48
C LEU A 40 -19.73 1.12 -21.82
N TYR A 41 -18.68 0.34 -21.80
CA TYR A 41 -17.95 -0.13 -22.98
C TYR A 41 -17.48 -1.57 -22.78
N GLU A 42 -17.18 -2.24 -23.88
CA GLU A 42 -16.52 -3.53 -23.85
C GLU A 42 -15.01 -3.29 -23.72
N PRO A 43 -14.35 -3.78 -22.65
CA PRO A 43 -12.91 -3.62 -22.49
C PRO A 43 -12.13 -4.35 -23.57
N GLU A 44 -10.98 -3.82 -23.98
CA GLU A 44 -10.10 -4.47 -24.99
C GLU A 44 -9.61 -5.85 -24.54
N ASP A 45 -9.60 -6.11 -23.25
CA ASP A 45 -9.19 -7.37 -22.63
C ASP A 45 -10.37 -8.26 -22.20
N ALA A 46 -11.58 -8.03 -22.73
CA ALA A 46 -12.79 -8.75 -22.36
C ALA A 46 -12.71 -10.27 -22.55
N ASP A 47 -11.84 -10.75 -23.46
CA ASP A 47 -11.54 -12.16 -23.72
C ASP A 47 -10.60 -12.79 -22.69
N GLN A 48 -9.95 -11.99 -21.85
CA GLN A 48 -9.03 -12.47 -20.83
C GLN A 48 -9.76 -12.98 -19.58
N VAL A 49 -9.12 -13.86 -18.84
CA VAL A 49 -9.69 -14.40 -17.58
C VAL A 49 -9.87 -13.33 -16.52
N MET A 50 -8.92 -12.38 -16.45
CA MET A 50 -8.89 -11.25 -15.50
C MET A 50 -9.01 -9.92 -16.26
N TRP A 51 -10.17 -9.71 -16.89
CA TRP A 51 -10.46 -8.51 -17.64
C TRP A 51 -10.87 -7.32 -16.75
N TYR A 52 -10.69 -6.13 -17.28
CA TYR A 52 -11.05 -4.87 -16.64
C TYR A 52 -12.56 -4.79 -16.42
N LYS A 53 -12.98 -4.62 -15.16
CA LYS A 53 -14.40 -4.66 -14.79
C LYS A 53 -14.78 -3.51 -13.90
N GLU A 54 -15.63 -2.63 -14.42
CA GLU A 54 -16.27 -1.55 -13.69
C GLU A 54 -17.68 -1.93 -13.22
N SER A 55 -18.10 -1.36 -12.10
CA SER A 55 -19.49 -1.46 -11.63
C SER A 55 -19.82 -0.35 -10.63
N GLU A 56 -21.11 -0.02 -10.49
CA GLU A 56 -21.61 0.91 -9.47
C GLU A 56 -21.34 0.43 -8.03
N THR A 57 -21.12 -0.87 -7.85
CA THR A 57 -20.79 -1.50 -6.56
C THR A 57 -19.32 -1.87 -6.44
N GLY A 58 -18.48 -1.40 -7.37
CA GLY A 58 -17.04 -1.59 -7.31
C GLY A 58 -16.43 -0.94 -6.08
N VAL A 59 -15.37 -1.54 -5.56
CA VAL A 59 -14.69 -1.07 -4.32
C VAL A 59 -13.33 -0.47 -4.62
N MET A 60 -12.66 -0.91 -5.70
CA MET A 60 -11.38 -0.33 -6.11
C MET A 60 -11.61 1.03 -6.76
N LEU A 61 -10.89 2.05 -6.30
CA LEU A 61 -10.87 3.36 -6.95
C LEU A 61 -9.70 3.43 -7.92
N GLU A 62 -9.98 3.66 -9.17
CA GLU A 62 -8.99 3.85 -10.23
C GLU A 62 -9.11 5.29 -10.76
N GLU A 63 -8.14 6.11 -10.37
CA GLU A 63 -8.21 7.58 -10.48
C GLU A 63 -7.53 8.10 -11.77
N GLY A 64 -7.09 7.20 -12.64
CA GLY A 64 -6.23 7.59 -13.77
C GLY A 64 -4.79 7.89 -13.31
N ILE A 65 -3.93 8.25 -14.26
CA ILE A 65 -2.51 8.55 -13.98
C ILE A 65 -2.38 9.94 -13.34
N THR A 66 -2.83 10.05 -12.10
CA THR A 66 -2.76 11.27 -11.29
C THR A 66 -2.53 10.93 -9.81
N GLU A 67 -1.30 11.09 -9.34
CA GLU A 67 -0.98 10.85 -7.94
C GLU A 67 -1.69 11.84 -7.02
N ALA A 68 -1.89 13.08 -7.44
CA ALA A 68 -2.57 14.08 -6.63
C ALA A 68 -4.07 13.75 -6.44
N GLY A 69 -4.76 13.29 -7.49
CA GLY A 69 -6.16 12.85 -7.41
C GLY A 69 -6.31 11.62 -6.52
N SER A 70 -5.49 10.60 -6.75
CA SER A 70 -5.47 9.38 -5.94
C SER A 70 -5.17 9.66 -4.47
N PHE A 71 -4.24 10.59 -4.20
CA PHE A 71 -3.89 10.98 -2.84
C PHE A 71 -5.04 11.77 -2.17
N ALA A 72 -5.76 12.58 -2.91
CA ALA A 72 -6.93 13.28 -2.40
C ALA A 72 -8.05 12.29 -2.02
N ALA A 73 -8.32 11.28 -2.86
CA ALA A 73 -9.26 10.21 -2.57
C ALA A 73 -8.81 9.41 -1.33
N TRP A 74 -7.52 9.07 -1.23
CA TRP A 74 -6.96 8.42 -0.05
C TRP A 74 -7.16 9.26 1.21
N THR A 75 -6.86 10.57 1.17
CA THR A 75 -7.00 11.47 2.31
C THR A 75 -8.47 11.58 2.75
N ALA A 76 -9.41 11.67 1.81
CA ALA A 76 -10.83 11.70 2.11
C ALA A 76 -11.30 10.45 2.87
N LEU A 77 -10.87 9.26 2.44
CA LEU A 77 -11.16 8.00 3.12
C LEU A 77 -10.41 7.88 4.45
N ALA A 78 -9.14 8.29 4.48
CA ALA A 78 -8.28 8.21 5.68
C ALA A 78 -8.73 9.13 6.83
N THR A 79 -9.53 10.17 6.53
CA THR A 79 -10.09 11.12 7.49
C THR A 79 -11.60 10.95 7.69
N SER A 80 -12.24 10.00 7.01
CA SER A 80 -13.69 9.79 7.04
C SER A 80 -14.22 9.43 8.43
N TYR A 81 -13.39 8.84 9.30
CA TYR A 81 -13.74 8.57 10.69
C TYR A 81 -14.09 9.85 11.47
N SER A 82 -13.44 10.97 11.13
CA SER A 82 -13.67 12.28 11.73
C SER A 82 -14.78 13.06 11.04
N SER A 83 -14.78 13.09 9.71
CA SER A 83 -15.70 13.92 8.92
C SER A 83 -17.10 13.30 8.77
N HIS A 84 -17.21 11.96 8.76
CA HIS A 84 -18.45 11.23 8.48
C HIS A 84 -18.83 10.22 9.56
N ASN A 85 -18.03 10.12 10.63
CA ASN A 85 -18.18 9.06 11.66
C ASN A 85 -18.20 7.64 11.05
N LEU A 86 -17.46 7.47 9.94
CA LEU A 86 -17.35 6.23 9.18
C LEU A 86 -15.88 5.88 9.02
N THR A 87 -15.39 4.87 9.71
CA THR A 87 -14.01 4.44 9.59
C THR A 87 -13.80 3.66 8.28
N MET A 88 -12.95 4.16 7.40
CA MET A 88 -12.49 3.47 6.20
C MET A 88 -11.01 3.11 6.33
N ILE A 89 -10.57 2.10 5.58
CA ILE A 89 -9.21 1.57 5.61
C ILE A 89 -8.64 1.67 4.19
N PRO A 90 -8.16 2.84 3.77
CA PRO A 90 -7.65 3.02 2.41
C PRO A 90 -6.23 2.48 2.26
N PHE A 91 -5.99 1.84 1.10
CA PHE A 91 -4.68 1.42 0.62
C PHE A 91 -4.43 2.11 -0.72
N TYR A 92 -3.56 3.10 -0.74
CA TYR A 92 -3.16 3.74 -1.98
C TYR A 92 -1.86 3.13 -2.50
N VAL A 93 -1.94 2.49 -3.65
CA VAL A 93 -0.81 1.83 -4.32
C VAL A 93 -0.32 2.71 -5.46
N PHE A 94 0.97 2.99 -5.49
CA PHE A 94 1.59 3.86 -6.50
C PHE A 94 3.04 3.43 -6.79
N TYR A 95 3.61 3.92 -7.87
CA TYR A 95 5.04 3.78 -8.10
C TYR A 95 5.83 4.51 -7.01
N SER A 96 6.65 3.80 -6.26
CA SER A 96 7.42 4.35 -5.14
C SER A 96 8.31 5.53 -5.55
N MET A 97 8.84 5.49 -6.78
CA MET A 97 9.64 6.56 -7.36
C MET A 97 8.85 7.87 -7.47
N PHE A 98 7.58 7.82 -7.83
CA PHE A 98 6.80 9.02 -8.14
C PHE A 98 6.01 9.56 -6.94
N GLY A 99 5.53 8.72 -6.05
CA GLY A 99 4.61 9.08 -4.98
C GLY A 99 5.05 10.32 -4.20
N PHE A 100 5.96 10.17 -3.28
CA PHE A 100 6.40 11.30 -2.44
C PHE A 100 7.05 12.45 -3.22
N GLN A 101 7.63 12.20 -4.38
CA GLN A 101 8.15 13.29 -5.21
C GLN A 101 7.05 14.22 -5.74
N ARG A 102 5.84 13.69 -5.95
CA ARG A 102 4.73 14.44 -6.55
C ARG A 102 3.71 14.93 -5.52
N VAL A 103 3.57 14.23 -4.40
CA VAL A 103 2.51 14.49 -3.40
C VAL A 103 3.03 14.62 -1.96
N HIS A 104 4.31 14.94 -1.78
CA HIS A 104 4.92 15.03 -0.46
C HIS A 104 4.25 16.09 0.45
N ASP A 105 3.92 17.25 -0.11
CA ASP A 105 3.18 18.29 0.59
C ASP A 105 1.76 17.86 0.98
N LEU A 106 1.08 17.09 0.13
CA LEU A 106 -0.21 16.51 0.47
C LEU A 106 -0.08 15.46 1.58
N ALA A 107 1.02 14.71 1.61
CA ALA A 107 1.29 13.76 2.68
C ALA A 107 1.53 14.47 4.04
N TRP A 108 2.20 15.62 4.03
CA TRP A 108 2.31 16.47 5.22
C TRP A 108 0.93 16.96 5.69
N ALA A 109 0.10 17.46 4.75
CA ALA A 109 -1.26 17.90 5.07
C ALA A 109 -2.12 16.76 5.62
N ALA A 110 -1.99 15.55 5.06
CA ALA A 110 -2.69 14.37 5.57
C ALA A 110 -2.21 13.99 6.98
N GLY A 111 -0.92 14.10 7.25
CA GLY A 111 -0.35 13.90 8.59
C GLY A 111 -0.91 14.88 9.60
N ASP A 112 -1.00 16.16 9.24
CA ASP A 112 -1.61 17.22 10.07
C ASP A 112 -3.12 16.97 10.31
N ALA A 113 -3.82 16.49 9.29
CA ALA A 113 -5.23 16.08 9.37
C ALA A 113 -5.46 14.76 10.14
N GLN A 114 -4.41 14.13 10.67
CA GLN A 114 -4.47 12.83 11.36
C GLN A 114 -5.07 11.70 10.51
N ALA A 115 -4.73 11.68 9.23
CA ALA A 115 -5.15 10.63 8.30
C ALA A 115 -4.69 9.24 8.76
N LYS A 116 -5.52 8.22 8.56
CA LYS A 116 -5.26 6.83 8.92
C LYS A 116 -5.40 5.93 7.72
N GLY A 117 -4.35 5.22 7.35
CA GLY A 117 -4.35 4.34 6.19
C GLY A 117 -2.96 3.94 5.77
N PHE A 118 -2.89 3.26 4.63
CA PHE A 118 -1.66 2.71 4.10
C PHE A 118 -1.34 3.32 2.74
N LEU A 119 -0.10 3.74 2.57
CA LEU A 119 0.52 4.12 1.32
C LEU A 119 1.46 3.00 0.90
N ILE A 120 1.30 2.45 -0.29
CA ILE A 120 2.09 1.33 -0.79
C ILE A 120 2.92 1.80 -1.99
N GLY A 121 4.21 1.99 -1.78
CA GLY A 121 5.16 2.24 -2.86
C GLY A 121 5.50 0.93 -3.58
N ALA A 122 4.73 0.60 -4.59
CA ALA A 122 4.95 -0.60 -5.39
C ALA A 122 6.08 -0.41 -6.39
N THR A 123 6.66 -1.51 -6.87
CA THR A 123 7.79 -1.49 -7.80
C THR A 123 9.04 -0.79 -7.24
N SER A 124 9.23 -0.86 -5.91
CA SER A 124 10.39 -0.26 -5.28
C SER A 124 11.69 -1.00 -5.67
N GLY A 125 12.83 -0.30 -5.49
CA GLY A 125 14.14 -0.82 -5.84
C GLY A 125 14.72 -0.24 -7.11
N ARG A 126 16.03 -0.42 -7.29
CA ARG A 126 16.79 0.19 -8.39
C ARG A 126 16.98 -0.72 -9.58
N THR A 127 16.70 -2.00 -9.46
CA THR A 127 17.03 -3.01 -10.46
C THR A 127 15.80 -3.66 -11.10
N THR A 128 14.67 -3.69 -10.44
CA THR A 128 13.47 -4.39 -10.89
C THR A 128 12.80 -3.79 -12.12
N LEU A 129 13.07 -2.52 -12.41
CA LEU A 129 12.53 -1.77 -13.54
C LEU A 129 13.63 -1.22 -14.46
N ASN A 130 14.73 -1.95 -14.63
CA ASN A 130 15.85 -1.51 -15.45
C ASN A 130 15.45 -1.19 -16.91
N GLY A 131 14.49 -1.91 -17.48
CA GLY A 131 13.99 -1.66 -18.82
C GLY A 131 13.25 -0.34 -18.99
N GLU A 132 12.75 0.23 -17.89
CA GLU A 132 12.01 1.51 -17.87
C GLU A 132 12.91 2.71 -17.59
N GLY A 133 14.17 2.47 -17.23
CA GLY A 133 15.20 3.47 -17.00
C GLY A 133 15.16 4.11 -15.61
N LEU A 134 16.05 5.08 -15.41
CA LEU A 134 16.32 5.72 -14.13
C LEU A 134 15.09 6.35 -13.47
N GLN A 135 14.16 6.83 -14.26
CA GLN A 135 12.94 7.48 -13.78
C GLN A 135 12.00 6.57 -12.97
N HIS A 136 12.19 5.25 -13.05
CA HIS A 136 11.39 4.27 -12.29
C HIS A 136 12.17 3.64 -11.13
N GLN A 137 13.44 3.99 -10.97
CA GLN A 137 14.32 3.37 -9.99
C GLN A 137 14.29 4.13 -8.66
N ASP A 138 13.48 3.67 -7.72
CA ASP A 138 13.39 4.25 -6.38
C ASP A 138 14.57 3.82 -5.49
N GLY A 139 15.06 4.75 -4.73
CA GLY A 139 16.07 4.53 -3.68
C GLY A 139 16.05 5.65 -2.64
N HIS A 140 15.03 6.50 -2.66
CA HIS A 140 14.96 7.74 -1.87
C HIS A 140 13.59 8.00 -1.24
N SER A 141 12.54 7.26 -1.60
CA SER A 141 11.18 7.53 -1.11
C SER A 141 11.08 7.45 0.42
N HIS A 142 11.82 6.55 1.06
CA HIS A 142 11.91 6.47 2.52
C HIS A 142 12.56 7.69 3.18
N ILE A 143 13.48 8.37 2.49
CA ILE A 143 14.07 9.63 2.98
C ILE A 143 12.99 10.70 3.06
N LEU A 144 12.15 10.79 2.03
CA LEU A 144 11.05 11.76 2.00
C LEU A 144 9.98 11.42 3.04
N SER A 145 9.53 10.18 3.11
CA SER A 145 8.50 9.76 4.07
C SER A 145 8.95 9.94 5.53
N SER A 146 10.24 9.71 5.83
CA SER A 146 10.80 9.85 7.18
C SER A 146 10.82 11.28 7.70
N THR A 147 10.62 12.28 6.83
CA THR A 147 10.51 13.67 7.26
C THR A 147 9.16 13.98 7.90
N ILE A 148 8.14 13.16 7.67
CA ILE A 148 6.79 13.36 8.21
C ILE A 148 6.68 12.66 9.57
N PRO A 149 6.47 13.40 10.67
CA PRO A 149 6.62 12.86 12.04
C PRO A 149 5.71 11.68 12.39
N ASN A 150 4.51 11.61 11.78
CA ASN A 150 3.53 10.55 12.02
C ASN A 150 3.37 9.60 10.83
N CYS A 151 4.35 9.56 9.93
CA CYS A 151 4.43 8.54 8.88
C CYS A 151 5.38 7.43 9.31
N LYS A 152 4.87 6.23 9.55
CA LYS A 152 5.68 5.04 9.82
C LYS A 152 6.05 4.36 8.51
N SER A 153 7.36 4.24 8.26
CA SER A 153 7.89 3.74 6.99
C SER A 153 8.60 2.41 7.16
N TYR A 154 8.27 1.44 6.30
CA TYR A 154 8.87 0.10 6.31
C TYR A 154 9.18 -0.38 4.89
N ASP A 155 10.28 -1.14 4.76
CA ASP A 155 10.71 -1.79 3.51
C ASP A 155 10.80 -3.31 3.75
N PRO A 156 9.66 -4.02 3.86
CA PRO A 156 9.65 -5.45 4.14
C PRO A 156 10.22 -6.25 2.97
N ALA A 157 11.11 -7.20 3.27
CA ALA A 157 11.69 -8.09 2.28
C ALA A 157 10.75 -9.23 1.89
N PHE A 158 9.89 -9.67 2.80
CA PHE A 158 9.05 -10.86 2.60
C PHE A 158 7.58 -10.60 2.92
N GLY A 159 6.71 -11.38 2.27
CA GLY A 159 5.27 -11.25 2.44
C GLY A 159 4.77 -11.45 3.87
N TYR A 160 5.42 -12.29 4.68
CA TYR A 160 5.05 -12.46 6.08
C TYR A 160 5.38 -11.21 6.93
N GLU A 161 6.44 -10.48 6.59
CA GLU A 161 6.78 -9.21 7.24
C GLU A 161 5.74 -8.14 6.90
N LEU A 162 5.41 -8.04 5.63
CA LEU A 162 4.34 -7.14 5.15
C LEU A 162 3.03 -7.41 5.88
N ALA A 163 2.65 -8.69 6.04
CA ALA A 163 1.43 -9.08 6.74
C ALA A 163 1.44 -8.64 8.22
N VAL A 164 2.55 -8.86 8.92
CA VAL A 164 2.72 -8.46 10.34
C VAL A 164 2.66 -6.94 10.48
N ILE A 165 3.30 -6.18 9.59
CA ILE A 165 3.30 -4.73 9.63
C ILE A 165 1.89 -4.16 9.37
N ILE A 166 1.17 -4.72 8.40
CA ILE A 166 -0.22 -4.31 8.11
C ILE A 166 -1.12 -4.62 9.31
N GLU A 167 -1.03 -5.82 9.89
CA GLU A 167 -1.82 -6.19 11.08
C GLU A 167 -1.54 -5.25 12.26
N HIS A 168 -0.27 -4.95 12.51
CA HIS A 168 0.12 -3.99 13.55
C HIS A 168 -0.42 -2.59 13.28
N GLY A 169 -0.30 -2.11 12.04
CA GLY A 169 -0.81 -0.81 11.63
C GLY A 169 -2.33 -0.68 11.76
N LEU A 170 -3.07 -1.74 11.42
CA LEU A 170 -4.52 -1.79 11.63
C LEU A 170 -4.87 -1.67 13.11
N LYS A 171 -4.16 -2.42 13.96
CA LYS A 171 -4.36 -2.33 15.41
C LYS A 171 -4.04 -0.93 15.93
N GLU A 172 -2.88 -0.40 15.62
CA GLU A 172 -2.41 0.89 16.13
C GLU A 172 -3.33 2.05 15.69
N MET A 173 -3.67 2.11 14.40
CA MET A 173 -4.48 3.22 13.85
C MET A 173 -5.96 3.14 14.24
N TYR A 174 -6.55 1.94 14.23
CA TYR A 174 -8.01 1.80 14.30
C TYR A 174 -8.51 1.23 15.63
N GLN A 175 -7.73 0.41 16.33
CA GLN A 175 -8.07 -0.12 17.65
C GLN A 175 -7.52 0.78 18.77
N ASP A 176 -6.22 1.07 18.73
CA ASP A 176 -5.53 1.88 19.75
C ASP A 176 -5.73 3.39 19.49
N LYS A 177 -6.20 3.75 18.29
CA LYS A 177 -6.53 5.11 17.82
C LYS A 177 -5.35 6.07 17.80
N GLU A 178 -4.13 5.55 17.65
CA GLU A 178 -2.93 6.35 17.54
C GLU A 178 -2.93 7.20 16.26
N ASN A 179 -2.19 8.31 16.29
CA ASN A 179 -2.10 9.24 15.18
C ASN A 179 -0.92 8.89 14.26
N TYR A 180 -1.08 7.84 13.46
CA TYR A 180 -0.12 7.44 12.45
C TYR A 180 -0.83 7.07 11.15
N PHE A 181 -0.05 7.15 10.05
CA PHE A 181 -0.32 6.44 8.80
C PHE A 181 0.96 5.71 8.38
N TYR A 182 0.82 4.73 7.49
CA TYR A 182 1.91 3.84 7.13
C TYR A 182 2.33 4.02 5.68
N TYR A 183 3.64 4.01 5.44
CA TYR A 183 4.23 3.89 4.12
C TYR A 183 5.03 2.60 4.03
N LEU A 184 4.68 1.73 3.09
CA LEU A 184 5.31 0.43 2.87
C LEU A 184 5.81 0.35 1.43
N THR A 185 7.06 -0.05 1.23
CA THR A 185 7.56 -0.35 -0.11
C THR A 185 7.48 -1.83 -0.39
N VAL A 186 7.11 -2.18 -1.63
CA VAL A 186 7.07 -3.55 -2.11
C VAL A 186 7.70 -3.64 -3.51
N THR A 187 8.41 -4.72 -3.77
CA THR A 187 9.02 -4.98 -5.08
C THR A 187 8.08 -5.77 -5.97
N ASN A 188 8.22 -5.66 -7.28
CA ASN A 188 7.54 -6.50 -8.27
C ASN A 188 8.40 -7.68 -8.74
N GLU A 189 9.53 -7.93 -8.12
CA GLU A 189 10.41 -9.05 -8.42
C GLU A 189 9.88 -10.35 -7.83
N ARG A 190 9.95 -11.42 -8.61
CA ARG A 190 9.53 -12.76 -8.16
C ARG A 190 10.71 -13.48 -7.52
N TYR A 191 10.60 -13.79 -6.24
CA TYR A 191 11.56 -14.60 -5.51
C TYR A 191 10.86 -15.55 -4.54
N ILE A 192 11.59 -16.54 -4.07
CA ILE A 192 11.06 -17.54 -3.14
C ILE A 192 10.71 -16.87 -1.81
N GLN A 193 9.46 -16.99 -1.41
CA GLN A 193 8.99 -16.48 -0.12
C GLN A 193 9.25 -17.54 0.98
N PRO A 194 10.15 -17.29 1.93
CA PRO A 194 10.36 -18.22 3.03
C PRO A 194 9.15 -18.23 3.98
N PRO A 195 8.92 -19.33 4.68
CA PRO A 195 7.93 -19.35 5.74
C PRO A 195 8.37 -18.43 6.89
N LYS A 196 7.40 -17.83 7.59
CA LYS A 196 7.67 -17.01 8.77
C LYS A 196 8.47 -17.83 9.81
N PRO A 197 9.62 -17.33 10.30
CA PRO A 197 10.40 -18.02 11.32
C PRO A 197 9.60 -18.25 12.61
N LYS A 198 9.80 -19.42 13.24
CA LYS A 198 9.15 -19.77 14.51
C LYS A 198 10.00 -19.33 15.73
N THR A 199 10.59 -18.16 15.66
CA THR A 199 11.37 -17.59 16.77
C THR A 199 10.51 -16.77 17.70
N LYS A 200 10.87 -16.73 18.98
CA LYS A 200 10.17 -15.93 19.98
C LYS A 200 10.30 -14.44 19.61
N ASN A 201 9.21 -13.71 19.73
CA ASN A 201 9.12 -12.25 19.49
C ASN A 201 9.40 -11.84 18.02
N ILE A 202 9.24 -12.74 17.04
CA ILE A 202 9.49 -12.41 15.63
C ILE A 202 8.66 -11.20 15.16
N ASP A 203 7.39 -11.12 15.53
CA ASP A 203 6.51 -10.04 15.12
C ASP A 203 6.93 -8.69 15.71
N GLU A 204 7.32 -8.70 16.98
CA GLU A 204 7.86 -7.50 17.64
C GLU A 204 9.16 -7.04 16.99
N ASN A 205 10.02 -7.97 16.60
CA ASN A 205 11.28 -7.66 15.93
C ASN A 205 11.05 -7.10 14.51
N ILE A 206 10.08 -7.63 13.76
CA ILE A 206 9.67 -7.09 12.47
C ILE A 206 9.22 -5.63 12.63
N ILE A 207 8.36 -5.35 13.60
CA ILE A 207 7.86 -4.00 13.85
C ILE A 207 8.98 -3.03 14.28
N LYS A 208 9.98 -3.51 14.98
CA LYS A 208 11.17 -2.71 15.33
C LYS A 208 12.15 -2.51 14.17
N GLY A 209 11.92 -3.16 13.03
CA GLY A 209 12.83 -3.15 11.89
C GLY A 209 14.15 -3.90 12.15
N CYS A 210 14.19 -4.76 13.16
CA CYS A 210 15.34 -5.56 13.55
C CYS A 210 15.02 -7.05 13.42
N LEU A 211 15.36 -7.62 12.27
CA LEU A 211 15.39 -9.07 12.11
C LEU A 211 16.79 -9.58 12.41
N LEU A 212 16.95 -10.21 13.56
CA LEU A 212 18.12 -11.04 13.82
C LEU A 212 17.97 -12.34 13.01
N TYR A 213 18.56 -12.34 11.82
CA TYR A 213 18.48 -13.51 10.94
C TYR A 213 19.30 -14.69 11.45
N THR A 214 20.36 -14.45 12.19
CA THR A 214 21.16 -15.48 12.86
C THR A 214 22.00 -14.87 13.97
N SER A 215 22.39 -15.69 14.94
CA SER A 215 23.48 -15.39 15.88
C SER A 215 24.82 -15.11 15.17
N ASP A 216 24.95 -15.47 13.91
CA ASP A 216 26.19 -15.38 13.14
C ASP A 216 26.42 -14.00 12.53
N ALA A 217 25.36 -13.23 12.24
CA ALA A 217 25.51 -11.87 11.68
C ALA A 217 26.11 -10.88 12.70
N ALA A 218 25.97 -11.13 13.98
CA ALA A 218 26.57 -10.30 15.04
C ALA A 218 28.04 -10.68 15.32
N ASP A 219 28.44 -11.93 15.04
CA ASP A 219 29.78 -12.43 15.27
C ASP A 219 30.76 -12.07 14.14
N GLU A 220 30.27 -11.76 12.95
CA GLU A 220 31.09 -11.31 11.81
C GLU A 220 31.39 -9.80 11.80
N CYS A 221 30.86 -9.02 12.73
CA CYS A 221 31.09 -7.59 12.86
C CYS A 221 32.06 -7.20 13.98
N LEU A 222 32.84 -8.14 14.49
CA LEU A 222 33.93 -7.91 15.47
C LEU A 222 35.32 -8.03 14.84
#